data_4599dd780c0205d7ce76de61e3c0fbb2
#
_entry.id   4599dd780c0205d7ce76de61e3c0fbb2
#
_cell.length_a   1.000
_cell.length_b   1.000
_cell.length_c   1.000
_cell.angle_alpha   90.00
_cell.angle_beta   90.00
_cell.angle_gamma   90.00
#
_symmetry.space_group_name_H-M   'P 1'
#
loop_
_entity.id
_entity.type
_entity.pdbx_description
1 polymer ?
#
loop_
_entity_poly.entity_id
_entity_poly.type
_entity_poly.pdbx_seq_one_letter_code
_entity_poly.pdbx_strand_id
1 'polypeptide(L)'
;MNELTDIRAIRALLERHGFHFSRSLGQNFLICEWVPERITESAGIDETSGVLEIGPGIGCLTARLSEKAGKVVAVELDRSLAPVLEETLEGRENVEILFGDILRQDLQQLAAEKLRGLRPCVCANLPYNITSPVLTALIRADCFESITVMVQKEVAERICAKAGTEEYGAFSLFVQWHTEPELLFDVPADCFLPQPKVTSAVIRLQRREEPPCAVQDEELLFRVIRAAFGQRRKTLVNALTAGLGSFSKEEVRECILACGFEEHIRGEVLKIQEFCSISDKLIGK
;
A
#
# COMPACT_ATOMS: atom_id res chain seq x y z
N MET A 1 8.03 27.86 0.53
CA MET A 1 7.88 26.41 0.33
C MET A 1 9.21 25.69 0.04
N ASN A 2 10.22 26.36 -0.52
CA ASN A 2 11.55 25.76 -0.71
C ASN A 2 12.26 25.31 0.59
N GLU A 3 11.82 25.77 1.74
CA GLU A 3 12.47 25.45 3.02
C GLU A 3 12.28 24.00 3.47
N LEU A 4 11.15 23.36 3.13
CA LEU A 4 10.88 21.97 3.53
C LEU A 4 11.57 20.90 2.65
N THR A 5 12.30 21.32 1.62
CA THR A 5 13.10 20.45 0.74
C THR A 5 14.58 20.85 0.70
N ASP A 6 14.96 21.97 1.33
CA ASP A 6 16.36 22.32 1.53
C ASP A 6 16.94 21.60 2.75
N ILE A 7 17.99 20.81 2.56
CA ILE A 7 18.60 19.99 3.61
C ILE A 7 19.15 20.83 4.79
N ARG A 8 19.58 22.08 4.54
CA ARG A 8 20.09 22.97 5.59
C ARG A 8 18.94 23.53 6.41
N ALA A 9 17.87 23.94 5.73
CA ALA A 9 16.66 24.41 6.39
C ALA A 9 16.00 23.29 7.23
N ILE A 10 15.90 22.08 6.68
CA ILE A 10 15.39 20.92 7.41
C ILE A 10 16.23 20.62 8.66
N ARG A 11 17.55 20.60 8.55
CA ARG A 11 18.42 20.37 9.71
C ARG A 11 18.27 21.44 10.77
N ALA A 12 18.23 22.73 10.37
CA ALA A 12 18.01 23.84 11.28
C ALA A 12 16.64 23.78 11.97
N LEU A 13 15.58 23.37 11.23
CA LEU A 13 14.23 23.16 11.76
C LEU A 13 14.25 22.05 12.82
N LEU A 14 14.80 20.89 12.50
CA LEU A 14 14.85 19.74 13.40
C LEU A 14 15.69 20.02 14.66
N GLU A 15 16.84 20.72 14.50
CA GLU A 15 17.71 21.12 15.61
C GLU A 15 17.00 22.12 16.54
N ARG A 16 16.30 23.11 15.98
CA ARG A 16 15.51 24.11 16.74
C ARG A 16 14.44 23.48 17.61
N HIS A 17 13.82 22.39 17.13
CA HIS A 17 12.81 21.63 17.88
C HIS A 17 13.39 20.45 18.68
N GLY A 18 14.72 20.27 18.72
CA GLY A 18 15.38 19.18 19.44
C GLY A 18 15.00 17.78 18.93
N PHE A 19 14.60 17.68 17.66
CA PHE A 19 14.17 16.41 17.08
C PHE A 19 15.35 15.50 16.74
N HIS A 20 15.19 14.20 17.03
CA HIS A 20 16.15 13.16 16.70
C HIS A 20 15.48 12.03 15.93
N PHE A 21 16.07 11.62 14.80
CA PHE A 21 15.55 10.52 13.98
C PHE A 21 15.43 9.21 14.75
N SER A 22 14.28 8.59 14.66
CA SER A 22 14.04 7.26 15.21
C SER A 22 14.16 6.19 14.12
N ARG A 23 15.18 5.34 14.23
CA ARG A 23 15.36 4.19 13.31
C ARG A 23 14.21 3.18 13.39
N SER A 24 13.63 3.00 14.57
CA SER A 24 12.52 2.08 14.79
C SER A 24 11.23 2.51 14.08
N LEU A 25 11.06 3.80 13.82
CA LEU A 25 9.92 4.35 13.11
C LEU A 25 10.11 4.38 11.58
N GLY A 26 11.29 4.04 11.08
CA GLY A 26 11.56 4.02 9.64
C GLY A 26 11.51 5.39 8.98
N GLN A 27 11.81 6.47 9.72
CA GLN A 27 11.72 7.85 9.27
C GLN A 27 12.73 8.15 8.16
N ASN A 28 12.24 8.56 6.98
CA ASN A 28 13.01 9.05 5.84
C ASN A 28 12.25 10.25 5.26
N PHE A 29 12.70 11.47 5.58
CA PHE A 29 12.06 12.70 5.14
C PHE A 29 12.48 13.07 3.72
N LEU A 30 11.54 13.54 2.92
CA LEU A 30 11.79 14.01 1.57
C LEU A 30 12.59 15.32 1.58
N ILE A 31 13.63 15.38 0.75
CA ILE A 31 14.49 16.56 0.57
C ILE A 31 14.57 17.04 -0.89
N CYS A 32 13.81 16.43 -1.80
CA CYS A 32 13.73 16.83 -3.20
C CYS A 32 12.35 17.39 -3.50
N GLU A 33 12.26 18.63 -3.95
CA GLU A 33 11.01 19.38 -4.18
C GLU A 33 10.10 18.72 -5.22
N TRP A 34 10.68 18.17 -6.27
CA TRP A 34 9.92 17.52 -7.35
C TRP A 34 9.14 16.29 -6.92
N VAL A 35 9.56 15.61 -5.82
CA VAL A 35 8.93 14.35 -5.38
C VAL A 35 7.51 14.57 -4.85
N PRO A 36 7.27 15.40 -3.81
CA PRO A 36 5.92 15.64 -3.32
C PRO A 36 5.03 16.30 -4.36
N GLU A 37 5.58 17.16 -5.25
CA GLU A 37 4.85 17.75 -6.35
C GLU A 37 4.34 16.68 -7.33
N ARG A 38 5.24 15.83 -7.81
CA ARG A 38 4.90 14.77 -8.76
C ARG A 38 3.97 13.71 -8.16
N ILE A 39 4.12 13.38 -6.87
CA ILE A 39 3.18 12.48 -6.16
C ILE A 39 1.79 13.08 -6.18
N THR A 40 1.63 14.35 -5.79
CA THR A 40 0.34 15.04 -5.72
C THR A 40 -0.33 15.13 -7.09
N GLU A 41 0.43 15.45 -8.14
CA GLU A 41 -0.06 15.47 -9.52
C GLU A 41 -0.50 14.09 -10.01
N SER A 42 0.35 13.08 -9.80
CA SER A 42 0.05 11.71 -10.22
C SER A 42 -1.11 11.08 -9.45
N ALA A 43 -1.39 11.54 -8.23
CA ALA A 43 -2.52 11.08 -7.42
C ALA A 43 -3.88 11.62 -7.92
N GLY A 44 -3.89 12.62 -8.82
CA GLY A 44 -5.12 13.23 -9.31
C GLY A 44 -5.93 13.93 -8.22
N ILE A 45 -5.24 14.58 -7.28
CA ILE A 45 -5.84 15.30 -6.15
C ILE A 45 -6.34 16.67 -6.64
N ASP A 46 -7.56 17.00 -6.25
CA ASP A 46 -8.25 18.27 -6.53
C ASP A 46 -9.07 18.73 -5.31
N GLU A 47 -9.78 19.86 -5.45
CA GLU A 47 -10.63 20.45 -4.40
C GLU A 47 -11.77 19.55 -3.91
N THR A 48 -12.16 18.55 -4.70
CA THR A 48 -13.17 17.55 -4.31
C THR A 48 -12.58 16.39 -3.50
N SER A 49 -11.26 16.31 -3.43
CA SER A 49 -10.53 15.22 -2.77
C SER A 49 -10.39 15.45 -1.27
N GLY A 50 -10.74 14.44 -0.48
CA GLY A 50 -10.38 14.32 0.92
C GLY A 50 -9.22 13.32 1.07
N VAL A 51 -8.06 13.80 1.48
CA VAL A 51 -6.83 13.00 1.49
C VAL A 51 -6.51 12.51 2.89
N LEU A 52 -6.31 11.21 3.06
CA LEU A 52 -5.66 10.61 4.22
C LEU A 52 -4.16 10.47 3.90
N GLU A 53 -3.31 11.13 4.68
CA GLU A 53 -1.86 10.95 4.66
C GLU A 53 -1.39 10.14 5.86
N ILE A 54 -0.44 9.25 5.68
CA ILE A 54 0.12 8.39 6.73
C ILE A 54 1.60 8.72 6.89
N GLY A 55 1.98 9.18 8.08
CA GLY A 55 3.34 9.59 8.38
C GLY A 55 3.75 10.87 7.64
N PRO A 56 3.14 12.03 7.95
CA PRO A 56 3.46 13.31 7.30
C PRO A 56 4.93 13.73 7.52
N GLY A 57 5.59 13.18 8.54
CA GLY A 57 6.95 13.54 8.89
C GLY A 57 7.08 15.03 9.24
N ILE A 58 7.85 15.77 8.46
CA ILE A 58 7.98 17.24 8.62
C ILE A 58 6.95 18.04 7.81
N GLY A 59 5.94 17.37 7.20
CA GLY A 59 4.86 18.04 6.48
C GLY A 59 5.16 18.37 5.00
N CYS A 60 6.22 17.82 4.41
CA CYS A 60 6.65 18.13 3.05
C CYS A 60 5.58 17.75 2.00
N LEU A 61 5.04 16.53 2.08
CA LEU A 61 3.96 16.09 1.19
C LEU A 61 2.64 16.71 1.60
N THR A 62 2.33 16.79 2.91
CA THR A 62 1.13 17.43 3.46
C THR A 62 0.93 18.84 2.91
N ALA A 63 2.00 19.63 2.87
CA ALA A 63 1.99 21.00 2.35
C ALA A 63 1.56 21.05 0.89
N ARG A 64 2.03 20.14 0.03
CA ARG A 64 1.65 20.09 -1.38
C ARG A 64 0.23 19.57 -1.56
N LEU A 65 -0.17 18.54 -0.80
CA LEU A 65 -1.54 18.04 -0.83
C LEU A 65 -2.55 19.12 -0.44
N SER A 66 -2.25 19.92 0.60
CA SER A 66 -3.14 20.99 1.06
C SER A 66 -3.36 22.12 0.05
N GLU A 67 -2.48 22.28 -0.93
CA GLU A 67 -2.65 23.28 -2.00
C GLU A 67 -3.69 22.91 -3.04
N LYS A 68 -4.01 21.61 -3.14
CA LYS A 68 -4.93 21.08 -4.15
C LYS A 68 -6.17 20.42 -3.54
N ALA A 69 -6.02 19.72 -2.43
CA ALA A 69 -7.10 18.97 -1.79
C ALA A 69 -8.10 19.87 -1.07
N GLY A 70 -9.37 19.47 -1.06
CA GLY A 70 -10.40 20.10 -0.23
C GLY A 70 -10.10 19.93 1.27
N LYS A 71 -9.55 18.77 1.67
CA LYS A 71 -9.08 18.50 3.02
C LYS A 71 -7.95 17.48 3.04
N VAL A 72 -7.00 17.66 3.96
CA VAL A 72 -5.95 16.68 4.28
C VAL A 72 -6.05 16.30 5.75
N VAL A 73 -6.14 15.01 6.03
CA VAL A 73 -6.07 14.44 7.37
C VAL A 73 -4.81 13.59 7.42
N ALA A 74 -3.83 13.99 8.25
CA ALA A 74 -2.58 13.27 8.36
C ALA A 74 -2.47 12.57 9.72
N VAL A 75 -2.12 11.29 9.72
CA VAL A 75 -1.95 10.48 10.93
C VAL A 75 -0.46 10.26 11.19
N GLU A 76 0.04 10.80 12.33
CA GLU A 76 1.44 10.71 12.73
C GLU A 76 1.58 9.89 14.02
N LEU A 77 2.52 8.94 14.00
CA LEU A 77 2.81 8.10 15.17
C LEU A 77 3.72 8.82 16.17
N ASP A 78 4.68 9.59 15.66
CA ASP A 78 5.71 10.26 16.46
C ASP A 78 5.25 11.62 16.97
N ARG A 79 4.81 11.66 18.22
CA ARG A 79 4.36 12.90 18.88
C ARG A 79 5.46 13.96 19.02
N SER A 80 6.74 13.58 18.90
CA SER A 80 7.84 14.56 18.94
C SER A 80 7.89 15.47 17.72
N LEU A 81 7.18 15.11 16.64
CA LEU A 81 7.00 15.94 15.45
C LEU A 81 5.90 17.01 15.59
N ALA A 82 5.11 17.00 16.68
CA ALA A 82 4.03 17.98 16.84
C ALA A 82 4.47 19.43 16.67
N PRO A 83 5.52 19.95 17.37
CA PRO A 83 5.94 21.33 17.21
C PRO A 83 6.53 21.63 15.84
N VAL A 84 7.11 20.61 15.17
CA VAL A 84 7.61 20.76 13.80
C VAL A 84 6.44 20.93 12.83
N LEU A 85 5.40 20.09 12.94
CA LEU A 85 4.21 20.15 12.08
C LEU A 85 3.38 21.41 12.32
N GLU A 86 3.31 21.90 13.55
CA GLU A 86 2.67 23.20 13.86
C GLU A 86 3.35 24.34 13.12
N GLU A 87 4.69 24.39 13.11
CA GLU A 87 5.45 25.42 12.38
C GLU A 87 5.33 25.26 10.86
N THR A 88 5.54 24.04 10.34
CA THR A 88 5.64 23.81 8.89
C THR A 88 4.30 23.89 8.16
N LEU A 89 3.20 23.67 8.87
CA LEU A 89 1.84 23.69 8.32
C LEU A 89 1.03 24.90 8.81
N GLU A 90 1.68 25.89 9.41
CA GLU A 90 1.02 27.12 9.85
C GLU A 90 0.22 27.78 8.71
N GLY A 91 -0.99 28.23 9.02
CA GLY A 91 -1.89 28.89 8.07
C GLY A 91 -2.61 27.95 7.08
N ARG A 92 -2.47 26.63 7.20
CA ARG A 92 -3.16 25.67 6.34
C ARG A 92 -4.44 25.16 7.01
N GLU A 93 -5.53 25.90 6.84
CA GLU A 93 -6.82 25.66 7.52
C GLU A 93 -7.49 24.33 7.12
N ASN A 94 -7.14 23.77 5.94
CA ASN A 94 -7.67 22.51 5.44
C ASN A 94 -6.86 21.27 5.85
N VAL A 95 -5.86 21.43 6.77
CA VAL A 95 -5.02 20.33 7.28
C VAL A 95 -5.40 20.01 8.71
N GLU A 96 -5.60 18.74 9.01
CA GLU A 96 -5.82 18.20 10.35
C GLU A 96 -4.79 17.11 10.67
N ILE A 97 -4.02 17.28 11.75
CA ILE A 97 -3.04 16.29 12.22
C ILE A 97 -3.63 15.48 13.37
N LEU A 98 -3.64 14.16 13.22
CA LEU A 98 -4.05 13.19 14.23
C LEU A 98 -2.81 12.41 14.71
N PHE A 99 -2.58 12.39 16.02
CA PHE A 99 -1.47 11.61 16.58
C PHE A 99 -1.93 10.23 17.04
N GLY A 100 -1.41 9.18 16.40
CA GLY A 100 -1.74 7.80 16.70
C GLY A 100 -1.16 6.79 15.73
N ASP A 101 -1.39 5.52 16.03
CA ASP A 101 -1.02 4.41 15.17
C ASP A 101 -2.13 4.18 14.13
N ILE A 102 -1.82 4.33 12.84
CA ILE A 102 -2.76 4.13 11.74
C ILE A 102 -3.35 2.71 11.73
N LEU A 103 -2.58 1.69 12.14
CA LEU A 103 -3.04 0.31 12.19
C LEU A 103 -4.06 0.02 13.32
N ARG A 104 -4.25 0.98 14.23
CA ARG A 104 -5.25 0.90 15.31
C ARG A 104 -6.46 1.80 15.08
N GLN A 105 -6.48 2.55 13.96
CA GLN A 105 -7.60 3.39 13.58
C GLN A 105 -8.68 2.55 12.88
N ASP A 106 -9.93 2.87 13.12
CA ASP A 106 -11.04 2.48 12.26
C ASP A 106 -11.03 3.40 11.02
N LEU A 107 -10.49 2.88 9.92
CA LEU A 107 -10.28 3.66 8.69
C LEU A 107 -11.59 4.06 8.01
N GLN A 108 -12.63 3.22 8.12
CA GLN A 108 -13.96 3.54 7.57
C GLN A 108 -14.61 4.68 8.35
N GLN A 109 -14.56 4.59 9.69
CA GLN A 109 -15.08 5.66 10.55
C GLN A 109 -14.28 6.95 10.33
N LEU A 110 -12.95 6.88 10.29
CA LEU A 110 -12.09 8.04 10.05
C LEU A 110 -12.43 8.73 8.72
N ALA A 111 -12.56 7.97 7.64
CA ALA A 111 -12.93 8.52 6.34
C ALA A 111 -14.34 9.15 6.36
N ALA A 112 -15.33 8.46 6.95
CA ALA A 112 -16.70 8.93 7.02
C ALA A 112 -16.87 10.22 7.85
N GLU A 113 -16.09 10.37 8.94
CA GLU A 113 -16.17 11.53 9.83
C GLU A 113 -15.31 12.70 9.31
N LYS A 114 -14.07 12.42 8.92
CA LYS A 114 -13.07 13.45 8.63
C LYS A 114 -13.05 13.92 7.17
N LEU A 115 -13.43 13.04 6.22
CA LEU A 115 -13.44 13.33 4.79
C LEU A 115 -14.87 13.42 4.22
N ARG A 116 -15.83 13.66 5.08
CA ARG A 116 -17.25 13.69 4.71
C ARG A 116 -17.54 14.70 3.61
N GLY A 117 -18.22 14.22 2.56
CA GLY A 117 -18.62 15.04 1.41
C GLY A 117 -17.53 15.27 0.37
N LEU A 118 -16.36 14.69 0.60
CA LEU A 118 -15.23 14.69 -0.32
C LEU A 118 -14.98 13.27 -0.86
N ARG A 119 -14.26 13.19 -1.96
CA ARG A 119 -13.80 11.95 -2.57
C ARG A 119 -12.61 11.40 -1.74
N PRO A 120 -12.76 10.31 -0.99
CA PRO A 120 -11.73 9.84 -0.09
C PRO A 120 -10.58 9.18 -0.86
N CYS A 121 -9.38 9.70 -0.70
CA CYS A 121 -8.15 9.20 -1.30
C CYS A 121 -7.07 9.04 -0.24
N VAL A 122 -6.10 8.18 -0.51
CA VAL A 122 -4.86 8.07 0.29
C VAL A 122 -3.70 8.58 -0.54
N CYS A 123 -2.86 9.42 0.08
CA CYS A 123 -1.60 9.85 -0.54
C CYS A 123 -0.51 9.92 0.54
N ALA A 124 0.55 9.10 0.45
CA ALA A 124 1.53 8.98 1.52
C ALA A 124 2.93 8.52 1.06
N ASN A 125 3.95 8.97 1.79
CA ASN A 125 5.27 8.33 1.81
C ASN A 125 5.30 7.30 2.96
N LEU A 126 5.01 6.04 2.68
CA LEU A 126 4.83 5.03 3.72
C LEU A 126 6.15 4.63 4.40
N PRO A 127 6.19 4.52 5.74
CA PRO A 127 7.31 3.88 6.44
C PRO A 127 7.50 2.45 5.95
N TYR A 128 8.74 2.09 5.58
CA TYR A 128 9.01 0.82 4.89
C TYR A 128 8.72 -0.43 5.72
N ASN A 129 8.88 -0.33 7.04
CA ASN A 129 8.65 -1.44 7.99
C ASN A 129 7.17 -1.82 8.16
N ILE A 130 6.24 -0.94 7.80
CA ILE A 130 4.79 -1.17 7.95
C ILE A 130 4.03 -1.12 6.62
N THR A 131 4.72 -1.05 5.47
CA THR A 131 4.09 -0.90 4.16
C THR A 131 3.01 -1.95 3.88
N SER A 132 3.34 -3.26 4.00
CA SER A 132 2.36 -4.32 3.68
C SER A 132 1.15 -4.36 4.64
N PRO A 133 1.31 -4.27 5.98
CA PRO A 133 0.15 -4.20 6.87
C PRO A 133 -0.71 -2.94 6.63
N VAL A 134 -0.11 -1.77 6.37
CA VAL A 134 -0.86 -0.54 6.08
C VAL A 134 -1.65 -0.68 4.78
N LEU A 135 -1.02 -1.12 3.69
CA LEU A 135 -1.73 -1.35 2.41
C LEU A 135 -2.86 -2.37 2.57
N THR A 136 -2.63 -3.45 3.33
CA THR A 136 -3.68 -4.44 3.60
C THR A 136 -4.86 -3.81 4.34
N ALA A 137 -4.61 -2.98 5.35
CA ALA A 137 -5.65 -2.30 6.11
C ALA A 137 -6.44 -1.30 5.24
N LEU A 138 -5.75 -0.48 4.44
CA LEU A 138 -6.36 0.48 3.53
C LEU A 138 -7.25 -0.19 2.47
N ILE A 139 -6.77 -1.26 1.85
CA ILE A 139 -7.51 -2.02 0.84
C ILE A 139 -8.75 -2.67 1.47
N ARG A 140 -8.62 -3.28 2.65
CA ARG A 140 -9.74 -3.92 3.35
C ARG A 140 -10.78 -2.95 3.89
N ALA A 141 -10.39 -1.71 4.17
CA ALA A 141 -11.33 -0.66 4.56
C ALA A 141 -12.33 -0.34 3.43
N ASP A 142 -11.97 -0.60 2.18
CA ASP A 142 -12.84 -0.48 0.99
C ASP A 142 -13.60 0.85 0.90
N CYS A 143 -13.03 1.92 1.43
CA CYS A 143 -13.65 3.25 1.48
C CYS A 143 -12.86 4.31 0.70
N PHE A 144 -11.64 4.01 0.25
CA PHE A 144 -10.81 4.92 -0.53
C PHE A 144 -10.91 4.61 -2.02
N GLU A 145 -11.16 5.65 -2.83
CA GLU A 145 -11.25 5.52 -4.29
C GLU A 145 -9.88 5.18 -4.91
N SER A 146 -8.82 5.82 -4.40
CA SER A 146 -7.45 5.58 -4.83
C SER A 146 -6.47 5.65 -3.67
N ILE A 147 -5.38 4.87 -3.79
CA ILE A 147 -4.28 4.84 -2.84
C ILE A 147 -3.00 5.08 -3.63
N THR A 148 -2.44 6.30 -3.54
CA THR A 148 -1.17 6.67 -4.16
C THR A 148 -0.10 6.72 -3.09
N VAL A 149 0.86 5.81 -3.15
CA VAL A 149 1.87 5.69 -2.10
C VAL A 149 3.26 5.49 -2.65
N MET A 150 4.23 6.06 -1.94
CA MET A 150 5.64 5.76 -2.15
C MET A 150 6.07 4.64 -1.20
N VAL A 151 6.70 3.62 -1.77
CA VAL A 151 7.17 2.41 -1.08
C VAL A 151 8.56 2.03 -1.59
N GLN A 152 9.21 1.03 -0.98
CA GLN A 152 10.43 0.47 -1.55
C GLN A 152 10.16 -0.10 -2.94
N LYS A 153 11.09 0.07 -3.89
CA LYS A 153 10.93 -0.37 -5.29
C LYS A 153 10.60 -1.86 -5.40
N GLU A 154 11.26 -2.71 -4.62
CA GLU A 154 10.96 -4.15 -4.56
C GLU A 154 9.51 -4.44 -4.18
N VAL A 155 8.93 -3.66 -3.26
CA VAL A 155 7.52 -3.82 -2.85
C VAL A 155 6.59 -3.35 -3.98
N ALA A 156 6.92 -2.26 -4.66
CA ALA A 156 6.16 -1.78 -5.81
C ALA A 156 6.16 -2.80 -6.96
N GLU A 157 7.32 -3.35 -7.29
CA GLU A 157 7.49 -4.39 -8.31
C GLU A 157 6.68 -5.64 -7.96
N ARG A 158 6.70 -6.07 -6.69
CA ARG A 158 5.90 -7.20 -6.20
C ARG A 158 4.40 -6.96 -6.33
N ILE A 159 3.92 -5.75 -6.00
CA ILE A 159 2.51 -5.39 -6.13
C ILE A 159 2.06 -5.42 -7.59
N CYS A 160 2.87 -4.90 -8.51
CA CYS A 160 2.57 -4.81 -9.93
C CYS A 160 2.99 -6.07 -10.73
N ALA A 161 3.55 -7.09 -10.07
CA ALA A 161 4.09 -8.30 -10.70
C ALA A 161 3.01 -9.09 -11.45
N LYS A 162 3.41 -9.69 -12.57
CA LYS A 162 2.55 -10.57 -13.38
C LYS A 162 2.85 -12.04 -13.12
N ALA A 163 1.88 -12.90 -13.36
CA ALA A 163 2.05 -14.35 -13.27
C ALA A 163 3.29 -14.81 -14.06
N GLY A 164 4.10 -15.67 -13.47
CA GLY A 164 5.35 -16.19 -14.05
C GLY A 164 6.60 -15.36 -13.77
N THR A 165 6.50 -14.20 -13.10
CA THR A 165 7.67 -13.41 -12.67
C THR A 165 8.13 -13.82 -11.26
N GLU A 166 9.38 -13.48 -10.91
CA GLU A 166 9.98 -13.83 -9.62
C GLU A 166 9.28 -13.12 -8.45
N GLU A 167 8.89 -11.86 -8.65
CA GLU A 167 8.26 -11.01 -7.65
C GLU A 167 6.80 -11.39 -7.37
N TYR A 168 6.16 -12.12 -8.31
CA TYR A 168 4.75 -12.47 -8.21
C TYR A 168 4.46 -13.38 -7.02
N GLY A 169 3.43 -13.04 -6.25
CA GLY A 169 3.09 -13.75 -5.03
C GLY A 169 1.67 -13.52 -4.52
N ALA A 170 1.38 -14.07 -3.35
CA ALA A 170 0.06 -13.92 -2.73
C ALA A 170 -0.33 -12.46 -2.48
N PHE A 171 0.63 -11.59 -2.17
CA PHE A 171 0.37 -10.17 -1.97
C PHE A 171 0.05 -9.45 -3.28
N SER A 172 0.72 -9.82 -4.39
CA SER A 172 0.37 -9.31 -5.73
C SER A 172 -1.09 -9.61 -6.07
N LEU A 173 -1.51 -10.87 -5.87
CA LEU A 173 -2.88 -11.32 -6.11
C LEU A 173 -3.90 -10.64 -5.19
N PHE A 174 -3.59 -10.46 -3.90
CA PHE A 174 -4.45 -9.74 -2.98
C PHE A 174 -4.67 -8.29 -3.43
N VAL A 175 -3.62 -7.56 -3.77
CA VAL A 175 -3.73 -6.17 -4.22
C VAL A 175 -4.49 -6.09 -5.54
N GLN A 176 -4.15 -6.95 -6.53
CA GLN A 176 -4.77 -6.96 -7.86
C GLN A 176 -6.23 -7.44 -7.86
N TRP A 177 -6.66 -8.17 -6.84
CA TRP A 177 -8.06 -8.53 -6.65
C TRP A 177 -8.93 -7.33 -6.34
N HIS A 178 -8.47 -6.47 -5.44
CA HIS A 178 -9.23 -5.31 -4.96
C HIS A 178 -8.96 -4.02 -5.74
N THR A 179 -7.80 -3.94 -6.42
CA THR A 179 -7.35 -2.70 -7.07
C THR A 179 -6.71 -2.95 -8.44
N GLU A 180 -6.53 -1.87 -9.19
CA GLU A 180 -5.70 -1.82 -10.39
C GLU A 180 -4.37 -1.12 -10.05
N PRO A 181 -3.29 -1.87 -9.81
CA PRO A 181 -2.01 -1.29 -9.47
C PRO A 181 -1.29 -0.75 -10.71
N GLU A 182 -0.73 0.44 -10.57
CA GLU A 182 0.11 1.09 -11.57
C GLU A 182 1.41 1.58 -10.93
N LEU A 183 2.56 1.25 -11.50
CA LEU A 183 3.84 1.81 -11.12
C LEU A 183 4.03 3.13 -11.88
N LEU A 184 4.12 4.25 -11.15
CA LEU A 184 4.14 5.58 -11.73
C LEU A 184 5.56 6.06 -12.04
N PHE A 185 6.45 6.06 -11.03
CA PHE A 185 7.84 6.47 -11.20
C PHE A 185 8.73 6.05 -10.02
N ASP A 186 10.03 5.99 -10.30
CA ASP A 186 11.05 5.73 -9.29
C ASP A 186 11.49 7.02 -8.58
N VAL A 187 11.89 6.88 -7.29
CA VAL A 187 12.44 7.96 -6.47
C VAL A 187 13.81 7.51 -5.93
N PRO A 188 14.90 8.17 -6.34
CA PRO A 188 16.24 7.82 -5.89
C PRO A 188 16.43 8.01 -4.39
N ALA A 189 17.33 7.23 -3.81
CA ALA A 189 17.60 7.24 -2.37
C ALA A 189 18.19 8.57 -1.86
N ASP A 190 18.85 9.35 -2.71
CA ASP A 190 19.41 10.67 -2.40
C ASP A 190 18.33 11.76 -2.22
N CYS A 191 17.07 11.46 -2.57
CA CYS A 191 15.93 12.33 -2.28
C CYS A 191 15.44 12.27 -0.82
N PHE A 192 16.15 11.56 0.06
CA PHE A 192 15.71 11.35 1.45
C PHE A 192 16.78 11.69 2.49
N LEU A 193 16.31 12.12 3.66
CA LEU A 193 17.12 12.32 4.86
C LEU A 193 16.44 11.59 6.07
N PRO A 194 17.09 10.62 6.73
CA PRO A 194 18.31 9.92 6.30
C PRO A 194 18.14 9.20 4.96
N GLN A 195 19.24 9.02 4.22
CA GLN A 195 19.20 8.30 2.95
C GLN A 195 18.94 6.80 3.19
N PRO A 196 17.87 6.21 2.58
CA PRO A 196 17.64 4.78 2.62
C PRO A 196 18.67 4.01 1.78
N LYS A 197 18.77 2.69 2.00
CA LYS A 197 19.70 1.83 1.25
C LYS A 197 19.18 1.42 -0.14
N VAL A 198 17.91 1.67 -0.42
CA VAL A 198 17.22 1.20 -1.61
C VAL A 198 16.48 2.34 -2.30
N THR A 199 16.28 2.22 -3.58
CA THR A 199 15.40 3.09 -4.37
C THR A 199 13.95 2.89 -3.94
N SER A 200 13.16 3.96 -3.96
CA SER A 200 11.72 3.94 -3.76
C SER A 200 10.99 4.01 -5.09
N ALA A 201 9.72 3.65 -5.09
CA ALA A 201 8.84 3.86 -6.23
C ALA A 201 7.47 4.33 -5.75
N VAL A 202 6.83 5.13 -6.57
CA VAL A 202 5.45 5.56 -6.35
C VAL A 202 4.53 4.67 -7.16
N ILE A 203 3.52 4.14 -6.50
CA ILE A 203 2.45 3.34 -7.10
C ILE A 203 1.11 3.98 -6.84
N ARG A 204 0.17 3.77 -7.76
CA ARG A 204 -1.24 4.06 -7.59
C ARG A 204 -2.02 2.76 -7.62
N LEU A 205 -2.91 2.59 -6.65
CA LEU A 205 -3.86 1.50 -6.55
C LEU A 205 -5.25 2.11 -6.71
N GLN A 206 -5.84 1.96 -7.90
CA GLN A 206 -7.20 2.39 -8.16
C GLN A 206 -8.16 1.30 -7.67
N ARG A 207 -9.12 1.64 -6.81
CA ARG A 207 -10.11 0.69 -6.30
C ARG A 207 -10.94 0.13 -7.47
N ARG A 208 -11.16 -1.18 -7.47
CA ARG A 208 -12.08 -1.82 -8.40
C ARG A 208 -13.51 -1.70 -7.87
N GLU A 209 -14.46 -1.47 -8.77
CA GLU A 209 -15.88 -1.56 -8.45
C GLU A 209 -16.32 -3.02 -8.32
N GLU A 210 -15.75 -3.90 -9.16
CA GLU A 210 -16.01 -5.34 -9.16
C GLU A 210 -14.69 -6.14 -9.20
N PRO A 211 -14.66 -7.33 -8.57
CA PRO A 211 -13.51 -8.23 -8.68
C PRO A 211 -13.19 -8.59 -10.14
N PRO A 212 -11.93 -8.91 -10.48
CA PRO A 212 -11.51 -9.22 -11.86
C PRO A 212 -12.13 -10.50 -12.44
N CYS A 213 -12.75 -11.34 -11.61
CA CYS A 213 -13.51 -12.54 -11.99
C CYS A 213 -14.50 -12.90 -10.89
N ALA A 214 -15.57 -13.62 -11.25
CA ALA A 214 -16.47 -14.18 -10.27
C ALA A 214 -15.82 -15.36 -9.52
N VAL A 215 -16.14 -15.52 -8.25
CA VAL A 215 -15.76 -16.66 -7.40
C VAL A 215 -16.89 -16.95 -6.41
N GLN A 216 -17.13 -18.23 -6.10
CA GLN A 216 -18.21 -18.62 -5.19
C GLN A 216 -17.88 -18.32 -3.71
N ASP A 217 -16.58 -18.42 -3.33
CA ASP A 217 -16.10 -18.20 -1.97
C ASP A 217 -14.73 -17.49 -2.02
N GLU A 218 -14.75 -16.18 -1.72
CA GLU A 218 -13.55 -15.35 -1.70
C GLU A 218 -12.58 -15.76 -0.56
N GLU A 219 -13.11 -16.20 0.58
CA GLU A 219 -12.26 -16.64 1.69
C GLU A 219 -11.47 -17.88 1.32
N LEU A 220 -12.13 -18.87 0.67
CA LEU A 220 -11.47 -20.06 0.14
C LEU A 220 -10.45 -19.68 -0.94
N LEU A 221 -10.78 -18.77 -1.86
CA LEU A 221 -9.84 -18.28 -2.87
C LEU A 221 -8.54 -17.79 -2.24
N PHE A 222 -8.63 -16.93 -1.24
CA PHE A 222 -7.43 -16.42 -0.57
C PHE A 222 -6.71 -17.45 0.29
N ARG A 223 -7.40 -18.47 0.78
CA ARG A 223 -6.76 -19.63 1.42
C ARG A 223 -5.97 -20.45 0.39
N VAL A 224 -6.54 -20.72 -0.78
CA VAL A 224 -5.88 -21.42 -1.91
C VAL A 224 -4.64 -20.64 -2.36
N ILE A 225 -4.76 -19.33 -2.58
CA ILE A 225 -3.63 -18.47 -2.96
C ILE A 225 -2.52 -18.52 -1.90
N ARG A 226 -2.85 -18.32 -0.62
CA ARG A 226 -1.85 -18.40 0.47
C ARG A 226 -1.16 -19.75 0.55
N ALA A 227 -1.92 -20.84 0.38
CA ALA A 227 -1.37 -22.20 0.37
C ALA A 227 -0.40 -22.41 -0.80
N ALA A 228 -0.78 -21.97 -2.01
CA ALA A 228 0.04 -22.09 -3.21
C ALA A 228 1.40 -21.39 -3.06
N PHE A 229 1.43 -20.18 -2.49
CA PHE A 229 2.67 -19.40 -2.30
C PHE A 229 3.41 -19.69 -0.98
N GLY A 230 2.79 -20.38 -0.04
CA GLY A 230 3.43 -20.82 1.21
C GLY A 230 4.57 -21.82 0.99
N GLN A 231 4.53 -22.55 -0.13
CA GLN A 231 5.56 -23.54 -0.51
C GLN A 231 5.95 -23.39 -1.99
N ARG A 232 6.47 -22.24 -2.39
CA ARG A 232 6.78 -21.83 -3.77
C ARG A 232 7.55 -22.88 -4.61
N ARG A 233 8.47 -23.61 -3.98
CA ARG A 233 9.30 -24.63 -4.67
C ARG A 233 8.58 -25.98 -4.87
N LYS A 234 7.38 -26.17 -4.34
CA LYS A 234 6.59 -27.39 -4.50
C LYS A 234 5.60 -27.26 -5.67
N THR A 235 5.13 -28.42 -6.17
CA THR A 235 4.00 -28.42 -7.09
C THR A 235 2.75 -27.91 -6.41
N LEU A 236 1.80 -27.38 -7.18
CA LEU A 236 0.56 -26.83 -6.66
C LEU A 236 -0.22 -27.88 -5.86
N VAL A 237 -0.28 -29.14 -6.34
CA VAL A 237 -0.89 -30.26 -5.60
C VAL A 237 -0.32 -30.37 -4.20
N ASN A 238 1.01 -30.43 -4.07
CA ASN A 238 1.65 -30.59 -2.77
C ASN A 238 1.49 -29.36 -1.87
N ALA A 239 1.55 -28.14 -2.45
CA ALA A 239 1.37 -26.89 -1.72
C ALA A 239 -0.04 -26.74 -1.16
N LEU A 240 -1.08 -27.01 -1.98
CA LEU A 240 -2.47 -26.91 -1.57
C LEU A 240 -2.85 -28.01 -0.55
N THR A 241 -2.40 -29.25 -0.77
CA THR A 241 -2.63 -30.34 0.20
C THR A 241 -2.07 -30.00 1.59
N ALA A 242 -0.86 -29.45 1.63
CA ALA A 242 -0.22 -29.08 2.90
C ALA A 242 -0.85 -27.83 3.53
N GLY A 243 -1.26 -26.85 2.72
CA GLY A 243 -1.71 -25.53 3.20
C GLY A 243 -3.21 -25.46 3.53
N LEU A 244 -4.05 -26.27 2.90
CA LEU A 244 -5.49 -26.25 3.14
C LEU A 244 -5.92 -27.24 4.25
N GLY A 245 -5.27 -28.40 4.34
CA GLY A 245 -5.51 -29.39 5.41
C GLY A 245 -6.88 -30.07 5.41
N SER A 246 -7.86 -29.49 4.74
CA SER A 246 -9.25 -29.99 4.64
C SER A 246 -9.51 -30.88 3.42
N PHE A 247 -8.56 -30.94 2.49
CA PHE A 247 -8.66 -31.72 1.26
C PHE A 247 -7.54 -32.75 1.19
N SER A 248 -7.86 -33.96 0.75
CA SER A 248 -6.88 -35.01 0.48
C SER A 248 -6.03 -34.65 -0.75
N LYS A 249 -4.88 -35.28 -0.86
CA LYS A 249 -4.00 -35.07 -2.02
C LYS A 249 -4.67 -35.47 -3.34
N GLU A 250 -5.51 -36.52 -3.33
CA GLU A 250 -6.19 -36.99 -4.52
C GLU A 250 -7.29 -36.01 -4.96
N GLU A 251 -8.08 -35.45 -4.04
CA GLU A 251 -9.08 -34.42 -4.34
C GLU A 251 -8.45 -33.18 -4.94
N VAL A 252 -7.32 -32.70 -4.38
CA VAL A 252 -6.59 -31.56 -4.92
C VAL A 252 -6.05 -31.87 -6.31
N ARG A 253 -5.47 -33.05 -6.52
CA ARG A 253 -4.94 -33.49 -7.82
C ARG A 253 -6.04 -33.53 -8.89
N GLU A 254 -7.16 -34.21 -8.60
CA GLU A 254 -8.32 -34.27 -9.50
C GLU A 254 -8.85 -32.87 -9.84
N CYS A 255 -8.92 -31.96 -8.86
CA CYS A 255 -9.34 -30.58 -9.07
C CYS A 255 -8.43 -29.85 -10.05
N ILE A 256 -7.10 -29.93 -9.87
CA ILE A 256 -6.11 -29.29 -10.74
C ILE A 256 -6.19 -29.82 -12.16
N LEU A 257 -6.27 -31.17 -12.34
CA LEU A 257 -6.44 -31.80 -13.64
C LEU A 257 -7.76 -31.40 -14.32
N ALA A 258 -8.85 -31.31 -13.56
CA ALA A 258 -10.16 -30.89 -14.05
C ALA A 258 -10.22 -29.40 -14.43
N CYS A 259 -9.29 -28.58 -13.95
CA CYS A 259 -9.07 -27.20 -14.41
C CYS A 259 -8.20 -27.13 -15.68
N GLY A 260 -7.72 -28.26 -16.21
CA GLY A 260 -6.89 -28.35 -17.42
C GLY A 260 -5.41 -28.11 -17.18
N PHE A 261 -4.94 -28.16 -15.92
CA PHE A 261 -3.52 -27.98 -15.60
C PHE A 261 -2.81 -29.31 -15.43
N GLU A 262 -1.50 -29.29 -15.64
CA GLU A 262 -0.63 -30.44 -15.38
C GLU A 262 -0.40 -30.66 -13.89
N GLU A 263 -0.18 -31.89 -13.45
CA GLU A 263 0.05 -32.27 -12.04
C GLU A 263 1.27 -31.55 -11.42
N HIS A 264 2.26 -31.22 -12.25
CA HIS A 264 3.52 -30.61 -11.82
C HIS A 264 3.52 -29.09 -11.85
N ILE A 265 2.39 -28.46 -12.21
CA ILE A 265 2.27 -27.00 -12.24
C ILE A 265 2.60 -26.37 -10.87
N ARG A 266 3.14 -25.17 -10.88
CA ARG A 266 3.38 -24.37 -9.67
C ARG A 266 2.44 -23.17 -9.62
N GLY A 267 2.13 -22.69 -8.41
CA GLY A 267 1.21 -21.57 -8.22
C GLY A 267 1.70 -20.26 -8.84
N GLU A 268 3.02 -20.06 -8.95
CA GLU A 268 3.61 -18.82 -9.46
C GLU A 268 3.30 -18.51 -10.93
N VAL A 269 2.91 -19.50 -11.73
CA VAL A 269 2.57 -19.30 -13.14
C VAL A 269 1.08 -19.03 -13.37
N LEU A 270 0.26 -19.20 -12.34
CA LEU A 270 -1.20 -19.06 -12.45
C LEU A 270 -1.65 -17.61 -12.29
N LYS A 271 -2.58 -17.21 -13.16
CA LYS A 271 -3.31 -15.94 -13.07
C LYS A 271 -4.44 -16.04 -12.05
N ILE A 272 -5.00 -14.90 -11.67
CA ILE A 272 -6.08 -14.84 -10.67
C ILE A 272 -7.33 -15.60 -11.10
N GLN A 273 -7.70 -15.57 -12.38
CA GLN A 273 -8.83 -16.30 -12.94
C GLN A 273 -8.68 -17.83 -12.81
N GLU A 274 -7.44 -18.29 -12.91
CA GLU A 274 -7.11 -19.71 -12.77
C GLU A 274 -7.21 -20.16 -11.30
N PHE A 275 -6.80 -19.30 -10.37
CA PHE A 275 -7.02 -19.50 -8.94
C PHE A 275 -8.52 -19.51 -8.59
N CYS A 276 -9.35 -18.65 -9.20
CA CYS A 276 -10.81 -18.67 -9.04
C CYS A 276 -11.38 -20.02 -9.48
N SER A 277 -10.99 -20.51 -10.67
CA SER A 277 -11.46 -21.80 -11.19
C SER A 277 -11.09 -22.97 -10.27
N ILE A 278 -9.88 -22.96 -9.70
CA ILE A 278 -9.42 -23.99 -8.75
C ILE A 278 -10.24 -23.90 -7.45
N SER A 279 -10.43 -22.69 -6.91
CA SER A 279 -11.20 -22.46 -5.69
C SER A 279 -12.64 -22.98 -5.83
N ASP A 280 -13.33 -22.62 -6.91
CA ASP A 280 -14.71 -23.03 -7.16
C ASP A 280 -14.85 -24.56 -7.33
N LYS A 281 -13.88 -25.22 -7.95
CA LYS A 281 -13.87 -26.68 -8.06
C LYS A 281 -13.61 -27.40 -6.74
N LEU A 282 -12.91 -26.77 -5.81
CA LEU A 282 -12.68 -27.33 -4.47
C LEU A 282 -13.95 -27.27 -3.59
N ILE A 283 -14.85 -26.31 -3.80
CA ILE A 283 -16.13 -26.22 -3.08
C ILE A 283 -17.00 -27.47 -3.33
N GLY A 284 -16.91 -28.09 -4.51
CA GLY A 284 -17.66 -29.25 -4.89
C GLY A 284 -17.11 -30.60 -4.38
N LYS A 285 -16.04 -30.59 -3.57
CA LYS A 285 -15.38 -31.75 -2.99
C LYS A 285 -15.58 -31.79 -1.48
#